data_a55f9ac1d938d4d4a96a086d4e3d84e8
#
_entry.id   a55f9ac1d938d4d4a96a086d4e3d84e8
#
_cell.length_a   1.000
_cell.length_b   1.000
_cell.length_c   1.000
_cell.angle_alpha   90.00
_cell.angle_beta   90.00
_cell.angle_gamma   90.00
#
_symmetry.space_group_name_H-M   'P 1'
#
loop_
_entity.id
_entity.type
_entity.pdbx_description
1 polymer ?
#
loop_
_entity_poly.entity_id
_entity_poly.type
_entity_poly.pdbx_seq_one_letter_code
_entity_poly.pdbx_strand_id
1 'polypeptide(L)'
;PNGAGKTTSFYMTTGLVVPNGGRIFLNNEEITKDPVYMRAKKGIGYLAQEASVFRKMSVEDNIASVLEMTGRPKEYQREKLESLIAEFRLQKVRKNLGDQLSGGERRRTEIARCLAIDPKFIMLDEPFAGVDPIAVEDIQYIVWKLKDRNIGILITDHNVEETLCITDRAYQ
;
A
#
# COMPACT_ATOMS: atom_id res chain seq x y z
N PRO A 1 6.51 -6.76 -19.42
CA PRO A 1 7.94 -6.57 -19.70
C PRO A 1 8.48 -5.35 -18.94
N ASN A 2 9.77 -5.36 -18.61
CA ASN A 2 10.45 -4.18 -18.06
C ASN A 2 10.39 -3.06 -19.10
N GLY A 3 10.25 -1.81 -18.64
CA GLY A 3 10.16 -0.65 -19.54
C GLY A 3 8.80 -0.41 -20.19
N ALA A 4 7.78 -1.22 -19.90
CA ALA A 4 6.43 -1.04 -20.45
C ALA A 4 5.65 0.17 -19.89
N GLY A 5 6.25 0.97 -19.02
CA GLY A 5 5.63 2.16 -18.42
C GLY A 5 4.67 1.90 -17.26
N LYS A 6 4.68 0.71 -16.66
CA LYS A 6 3.82 0.35 -15.52
C LYS A 6 3.96 1.34 -14.35
N THR A 7 5.17 1.51 -13.85
CA THR A 7 5.48 2.44 -12.76
C THR A 7 5.17 3.88 -13.14
N THR A 8 5.42 4.29 -14.39
CA THR A 8 5.04 5.62 -14.88
C THR A 8 3.53 5.83 -14.85
N SER A 9 2.75 4.82 -15.25
CA SER A 9 1.28 4.86 -15.17
C SER A 9 0.80 4.97 -13.72
N PHE A 10 1.47 4.25 -12.80
CA PHE A 10 1.21 4.37 -11.36
C PHE A 10 1.53 5.78 -10.86
N TYR A 11 2.66 6.35 -11.23
CA TYR A 11 3.05 7.71 -10.84
C TYR A 11 2.07 8.77 -11.38
N MET A 12 1.56 8.59 -12.60
CA MET A 12 0.50 9.46 -13.12
C MET A 12 -0.80 9.31 -12.34
N THR A 13 -1.18 8.09 -11.96
CA THR A 13 -2.41 7.84 -11.21
C THR A 13 -2.31 8.32 -9.76
N THR A 14 -1.15 8.23 -9.14
CA THR A 14 -0.92 8.74 -7.77
C THR A 14 -0.71 10.25 -7.72
N GLY A 15 -0.40 10.89 -8.85
CA GLY A 15 -0.13 12.32 -8.95
C GLY A 15 1.33 12.71 -8.75
N LEU A 16 2.25 11.73 -8.71
CA LEU A 16 3.70 11.97 -8.66
C LEU A 16 4.22 12.50 -9.99
N VAL A 17 3.58 12.14 -11.09
CA VAL A 17 3.89 12.62 -12.44
C VAL A 17 2.60 13.16 -13.07
N VAL A 18 2.69 14.33 -13.70
CA VAL A 18 1.58 14.91 -14.45
C VAL A 18 1.55 14.30 -15.84
N PRO A 19 0.42 13.73 -16.30
CA PRO A 19 0.31 13.18 -17.65
C PRO A 19 0.31 14.30 -18.71
N ASN A 20 0.94 14.07 -19.84
CA ASN A 20 0.96 15.02 -20.97
C ASN A 20 -0.42 15.17 -21.64
N GLY A 21 -1.33 14.21 -21.43
CA GLY A 21 -2.69 14.22 -21.95
C GLY A 21 -3.52 13.11 -21.34
N GLY A 22 -4.82 13.12 -21.63
CA GLY A 22 -5.78 12.19 -21.05
C GLY A 22 -6.37 12.69 -19.73
N ARG A 23 -7.22 11.86 -19.12
CA ARG A 23 -7.90 12.16 -17.87
C ARG A 23 -7.88 10.95 -16.95
N ILE A 24 -7.79 11.21 -15.66
CA ILE A 24 -7.77 10.18 -14.60
C ILE A 24 -9.00 10.39 -13.73
N PHE A 25 -9.74 9.32 -13.49
CA PHE A 25 -10.95 9.32 -12.69
C PHE A 25 -10.82 8.34 -11.54
N LEU A 26 -11.28 8.74 -10.37
CA LEU A 26 -11.53 7.85 -9.24
C LEU A 26 -13.05 7.78 -9.07
N ASN A 27 -13.64 6.61 -9.30
CA ASN A 27 -15.07 6.48 -9.52
C ASN A 27 -15.52 7.43 -10.65
N ASN A 28 -16.43 8.36 -10.38
CA ASN A 28 -16.92 9.33 -11.38
C ASN A 28 -16.30 10.73 -11.19
N GLU A 29 -15.31 10.88 -10.32
CA GLU A 29 -14.66 12.15 -10.03
C GLU A 29 -13.35 12.26 -10.78
N GLU A 30 -13.17 13.33 -11.56
CA GLU A 30 -11.89 13.59 -12.24
C GLU A 30 -10.84 14.07 -11.24
N ILE A 31 -9.69 13.40 -11.21
CA ILE A 31 -8.57 13.68 -10.31
C ILE A 31 -7.28 14.04 -11.05
N THR A 32 -7.35 14.27 -12.35
CA THR A 32 -6.18 14.50 -13.22
C THR A 32 -5.25 15.60 -12.69
N LYS A 33 -5.84 16.70 -12.19
CA LYS A 33 -5.10 17.87 -11.68
C LYS A 33 -4.85 17.84 -10.18
N ASP A 34 -5.39 16.86 -9.47
CA ASP A 34 -5.24 16.78 -8.04
C ASP A 34 -3.79 16.40 -7.66
N PRO A 35 -3.18 17.09 -6.71
CA PRO A 35 -1.88 16.72 -6.17
C PRO A 35 -1.97 15.44 -5.35
N VAL A 36 -0.83 14.80 -5.11
CA VAL A 36 -0.71 13.51 -4.40
C VAL A 36 -1.52 13.46 -3.10
N TYR A 37 -1.39 14.49 -2.25
CA TYR A 37 -2.06 14.53 -0.95
C TYR A 37 -3.59 14.58 -1.06
N MET A 38 -4.13 15.21 -2.10
CA MET A 38 -5.57 15.22 -2.34
C MET A 38 -6.06 13.86 -2.81
N ARG A 39 -5.33 13.18 -3.69
CA ARG A 39 -5.66 11.83 -4.14
C ARG A 39 -5.61 10.84 -2.97
N ALA A 40 -4.62 10.97 -2.08
CA ALA A 40 -4.57 10.18 -0.86
C ALA A 40 -5.80 10.42 0.04
N LYS A 41 -6.21 11.69 0.24
CA LYS A 41 -7.43 12.04 0.99
C LYS A 41 -8.72 11.50 0.34
N LYS A 42 -8.75 11.38 -0.99
CA LYS A 42 -9.86 10.77 -1.73
C LYS A 42 -9.87 9.24 -1.64
N GLY A 43 -8.81 8.66 -1.09
CA GLY A 43 -8.73 7.23 -0.80
C GLY A 43 -7.84 6.43 -1.73
N ILE A 44 -6.86 7.03 -2.41
CA ILE A 44 -5.84 6.29 -3.16
C ILE A 44 -4.66 6.00 -2.26
N GLY A 45 -4.43 4.71 -1.97
CA GLY A 45 -3.22 4.20 -1.36
C GLY A 45 -2.19 3.78 -2.42
N TYR A 46 -0.92 4.01 -2.14
CA TYR A 46 0.17 3.58 -3.02
C TYR A 46 1.28 2.90 -2.22
N LEU A 47 1.66 1.72 -2.66
CA LEU A 47 2.76 0.95 -2.13
C LEU A 47 3.84 0.81 -3.20
N ALA A 48 4.92 1.56 -3.05
CA ALA A 48 6.03 1.58 -3.99
C ALA A 48 6.81 0.25 -3.99
N GLN A 49 7.52 -0.01 -5.09
CA GLN A 49 8.46 -1.11 -5.20
C GLN A 49 9.59 -1.00 -4.17
N GLU A 50 10.14 0.22 -4.01
CA GLU A 50 11.18 0.48 -3.02
C GLU A 50 10.61 0.57 -1.61
N ALA A 51 11.42 0.13 -0.64
CA ALA A 51 11.03 0.18 0.77
C ALA A 51 10.76 1.61 1.24
N SER A 52 9.53 1.86 1.69
CA SER A 52 9.06 3.18 2.13
C SER A 52 8.99 3.33 3.65
N VAL A 53 9.34 2.30 4.42
CA VAL A 53 9.32 2.34 5.89
C VAL A 53 10.32 3.39 6.41
N PHE A 54 9.93 4.16 7.41
CA PHE A 54 10.83 5.07 8.11
C PHE A 54 11.80 4.26 8.98
N ARG A 55 13.05 4.16 8.51
CA ARG A 55 14.06 3.26 9.05
C ARG A 55 14.37 3.47 10.54
N LYS A 56 14.31 4.73 11.01
CA LYS A 56 14.65 5.14 12.40
C LYS A 56 13.42 5.30 13.30
N MET A 57 12.26 4.91 12.82
CA MET A 57 11.03 4.84 13.60
C MET A 57 10.67 3.40 13.89
N SER A 58 10.02 3.15 15.02
CA SER A 58 9.47 1.83 15.32
C SER A 58 8.33 1.46 14.37
N VAL A 59 7.95 0.18 14.34
CA VAL A 59 6.78 -0.26 13.56
C VAL A 59 5.53 0.51 13.97
N GLU A 60 5.27 0.64 15.27
CA GLU A 60 4.10 1.38 15.74
C GLU A 60 4.16 2.86 15.38
N ASP A 61 5.33 3.50 15.48
CA ASP A 61 5.47 4.91 15.13
C ASP A 61 5.33 5.14 13.62
N ASN A 62 5.78 4.19 12.81
CA ASN A 62 5.54 4.20 11.37
C ASN A 62 4.05 4.24 11.02
N ILE A 63 3.22 3.49 11.71
CA ILE A 63 1.77 3.45 11.49
C ILE A 63 1.09 4.65 12.17
N ALA A 64 1.47 4.97 13.41
CA ALA A 64 0.90 6.06 14.18
C ALA A 64 1.09 7.43 13.51
N SER A 65 2.26 7.67 12.89
CA SER A 65 2.53 8.93 12.17
C SER A 65 1.52 9.19 11.06
N VAL A 66 1.11 8.14 10.34
CA VAL A 66 0.11 8.26 9.28
C VAL A 66 -1.28 8.47 9.86
N LEU A 67 -1.63 7.76 10.96
CA LEU A 67 -2.89 7.95 11.65
C LEU A 67 -3.05 9.39 12.19
N GLU A 68 -1.98 9.98 12.70
CA GLU A 68 -1.99 11.38 13.15
C GLU A 68 -2.29 12.36 12.02
N MET A 69 -1.77 12.10 10.83
CA MET A 69 -2.05 12.93 9.64
C MET A 69 -3.52 12.88 9.19
N THR A 70 -4.29 11.86 9.60
CA THR A 70 -5.72 11.77 9.27
C THR A 70 -6.57 12.81 10.00
N GLY A 71 -6.08 13.39 11.09
CA GLY A 71 -6.84 14.31 11.95
C GLY A 71 -8.01 13.66 12.70
N ARG A 72 -8.13 12.33 12.69
CA ARG A 72 -9.18 11.60 13.42
C ARG A 72 -8.97 11.70 14.94
N PRO A 73 -10.03 11.49 15.77
CA PRO A 73 -9.90 11.49 17.22
C PRO A 73 -8.81 10.52 17.72
N LYS A 74 -8.12 10.88 18.80
CA LYS A 74 -7.01 10.06 19.35
C LYS A 74 -7.43 8.65 19.74
N GLU A 75 -8.67 8.49 20.19
CA GLU A 75 -9.22 7.16 20.52
C GLU A 75 -9.31 6.29 19.27
N TYR A 76 -9.88 6.81 18.19
CA TYR A 76 -9.92 6.12 16.91
C TYR A 76 -8.50 5.76 16.41
N GLN A 77 -7.53 6.71 16.50
CA GLN A 77 -6.16 6.46 16.07
C GLN A 77 -5.55 5.29 16.85
N ARG A 78 -5.76 5.23 18.17
CA ARG A 78 -5.26 4.16 19.04
C ARG A 78 -5.89 2.81 18.70
N GLU A 79 -7.22 2.75 18.58
CA GLU A 79 -7.94 1.53 18.22
C GLU A 79 -7.51 1.01 16.84
N LYS A 80 -7.40 1.90 15.87
CA LYS A 80 -6.94 1.55 14.52
C LYS A 80 -5.51 1.05 14.50
N LEU A 81 -4.61 1.66 15.27
CA LEU A 81 -3.23 1.20 15.43
C LEU A 81 -3.18 -0.23 15.98
N GLU A 82 -3.89 -0.51 17.09
CA GLU A 82 -3.94 -1.84 17.68
C GLU A 82 -4.53 -2.88 16.72
N SER A 83 -5.59 -2.51 16.01
CA SER A 83 -6.19 -3.37 14.97
C SER A 83 -5.21 -3.71 13.86
N LEU A 84 -4.48 -2.73 13.33
CA LEU A 84 -3.50 -2.93 12.26
C LEU A 84 -2.30 -3.77 12.75
N ILE A 85 -1.78 -3.50 13.94
CA ILE A 85 -0.70 -4.30 14.55
C ILE A 85 -1.12 -5.77 14.68
N ALA A 86 -2.35 -6.02 15.15
CA ALA A 86 -2.87 -7.37 15.30
C ALA A 86 -3.08 -8.06 13.94
N GLU A 87 -3.73 -7.40 13.02
CA GLU A 87 -4.08 -7.93 11.70
C GLU A 87 -2.84 -8.33 10.89
N PHE A 88 -1.81 -7.49 10.93
CA PHE A 88 -0.56 -7.70 10.19
C PHE A 88 0.47 -8.51 10.97
N ARG A 89 0.10 -9.09 12.13
CA ARG A 89 0.98 -9.92 12.98
C ARG A 89 2.30 -9.22 13.30
N LEU A 90 2.21 -7.94 13.67
CA LEU A 90 3.36 -7.08 13.96
C LEU A 90 3.66 -6.96 15.46
N GLN A 91 2.93 -7.66 16.33
CA GLN A 91 3.05 -7.53 17.79
C GLN A 91 4.48 -7.76 18.28
N LYS A 92 5.14 -8.82 17.76
CA LYS A 92 6.49 -9.20 18.19
C LYS A 92 7.56 -8.18 17.81
N VAL A 93 7.34 -7.46 16.71
CA VAL A 93 8.28 -6.47 16.16
C VAL A 93 7.82 -5.03 16.35
N ARG A 94 6.75 -4.83 17.12
CA ARG A 94 6.09 -3.54 17.31
C ARG A 94 7.07 -2.40 17.65
N LYS A 95 8.04 -2.68 18.50
CA LYS A 95 9.05 -1.72 18.98
C LYS A 95 10.35 -1.73 18.17
N ASN A 96 10.50 -2.67 17.23
CA ASN A 96 11.68 -2.73 16.38
C ASN A 96 11.71 -1.54 15.41
N LEU A 97 12.90 -1.03 15.13
CA LEU A 97 13.09 0.01 14.13
C LEU A 97 12.92 -0.55 12.71
N GLY A 98 12.52 0.29 11.79
CA GLY A 98 12.29 -0.11 10.40
C GLY A 98 13.50 -0.73 9.70
N ASP A 99 14.74 -0.38 10.11
CA ASP A 99 15.97 -0.95 9.58
C ASP A 99 16.32 -2.33 10.16
N GLN A 100 15.61 -2.77 11.22
CA GLN A 100 15.79 -4.08 11.87
C GLN A 100 14.81 -5.15 11.37
N LEU A 101 13.86 -4.76 10.51
CA LEU A 101 12.82 -5.64 10.03
C LEU A 101 13.31 -6.55 8.89
N SER A 102 12.86 -7.80 8.89
CA SER A 102 12.94 -8.67 7.71
C SER A 102 12.15 -8.09 6.53
N GLY A 103 12.38 -8.58 5.32
CA GLY A 103 11.66 -8.15 4.12
C GLY A 103 10.14 -8.26 4.28
N GLY A 104 9.65 -9.41 4.78
CA GLY A 104 8.23 -9.64 5.01
C GLY A 104 7.63 -8.74 6.11
N GLU A 105 8.33 -8.56 7.24
CA GLU A 105 7.88 -7.66 8.31
C GLU A 105 7.81 -6.22 7.84
N ARG A 106 8.79 -5.79 7.06
CA ARG A 106 8.82 -4.47 6.43
C ARG A 106 7.62 -4.28 5.52
N ARG A 107 7.36 -5.25 4.63
CA ARG A 107 6.25 -5.16 3.69
C ARG A 107 4.90 -5.14 4.39
N ARG A 108 4.70 -5.96 5.43
CA ARG A 108 3.50 -5.91 6.27
C ARG A 108 3.31 -4.56 6.96
N THR A 109 4.39 -3.96 7.44
CA THR A 109 4.36 -2.62 8.05
C THR A 109 3.95 -1.55 7.03
N GLU A 110 4.47 -1.61 5.82
CA GLU A 110 4.13 -0.67 4.73
C GLU A 110 2.66 -0.79 4.31
N ILE A 111 2.15 -2.01 4.20
CA ILE A 111 0.73 -2.24 3.89
C ILE A 111 -0.15 -1.72 5.04
N ALA A 112 0.22 -1.99 6.30
CA ALA A 112 -0.50 -1.47 7.46
C ALA A 112 -0.55 0.07 7.47
N ARG A 113 0.56 0.74 7.14
CA ARG A 113 0.60 2.20 6.96
C ARG A 113 -0.36 2.67 5.86
N CYS A 114 -0.38 1.97 4.73
CA CYS A 114 -1.27 2.29 3.63
C CYS A 114 -2.75 2.19 4.05
N LEU A 115 -3.09 1.19 4.88
CA LEU A 115 -4.45 1.00 5.38
C LEU A 115 -4.85 1.96 6.50
N ALA A 116 -3.89 2.64 7.11
CA ALA A 116 -4.17 3.63 8.17
C ALA A 116 -5.04 4.80 7.69
N ILE A 117 -5.01 5.12 6.40
CA ILE A 117 -5.82 6.18 5.79
C ILE A 117 -7.20 5.71 5.31
N ASP A 118 -7.58 4.45 5.56
CA ASP A 118 -8.82 3.83 5.05
C ASP A 118 -9.00 4.02 3.52
N PRO A 119 -8.07 3.50 2.71
CA PRO A 119 -8.12 3.70 1.27
C PRO A 119 -9.32 3.00 0.64
N LYS A 120 -9.85 3.58 -0.44
CA LYS A 120 -10.86 2.97 -1.31
C LYS A 120 -10.22 2.13 -2.41
N PHE A 121 -8.98 2.49 -2.77
CA PHE A 121 -8.21 1.88 -3.84
C PHE A 121 -6.73 1.87 -3.47
N ILE A 122 -6.07 0.73 -3.68
CA ILE A 122 -4.64 0.55 -3.40
C ILE A 122 -3.91 0.15 -4.68
N MET A 123 -2.79 0.78 -4.92
CA MET A 123 -1.88 0.46 -6.01
C MET A 123 -0.62 -0.18 -5.42
N LEU A 124 -0.33 -1.41 -5.82
CA LEU A 124 0.81 -2.21 -5.38
C LEU A 124 1.81 -2.35 -6.54
N ASP A 125 2.94 -1.68 -6.46
CA ASP A 125 4.00 -1.77 -7.47
C ASP A 125 5.02 -2.83 -7.06
N GLU A 126 5.03 -3.93 -7.80
CA GLU A 126 5.90 -5.10 -7.58
C GLU A 126 5.95 -5.58 -6.10
N PRO A 127 4.79 -5.90 -5.49
CA PRO A 127 4.73 -6.22 -4.07
C PRO A 127 5.53 -7.46 -3.67
N PHE A 128 5.85 -8.35 -4.60
CA PHE A 128 6.61 -9.58 -4.38
C PHE A 128 8.10 -9.44 -4.68
N ALA A 129 8.56 -8.29 -5.19
CA ALA A 129 9.96 -8.09 -5.55
C ALA A 129 10.88 -8.16 -4.32
N GLY A 130 11.87 -9.05 -4.38
CA GLY A 130 12.86 -9.22 -3.30
C GLY A 130 12.31 -9.76 -1.98
N VAL A 131 11.14 -10.38 -2.00
CA VAL A 131 10.49 -11.01 -0.84
C VAL A 131 10.76 -12.51 -0.89
N ASP A 132 11.01 -13.12 0.27
CA ASP A 132 11.18 -14.58 0.35
C ASP A 132 9.84 -15.32 0.10
N PRO A 133 9.86 -16.58 -0.37
CA PRO A 133 8.63 -17.29 -0.75
C PRO A 133 7.59 -17.41 0.37
N ILE A 134 8.03 -17.57 1.63
CA ILE A 134 7.10 -17.68 2.77
C ILE A 134 6.38 -16.36 2.99
N ALA A 135 7.10 -15.24 2.87
CA ALA A 135 6.53 -13.92 3.02
C ALA A 135 5.65 -13.53 1.80
N VAL A 136 5.86 -14.11 0.62
CA VAL A 136 4.96 -13.95 -0.54
C VAL A 136 3.56 -14.48 -0.21
N GLU A 137 3.44 -15.68 0.36
CA GLU A 137 2.16 -16.25 0.78
C GLU A 137 1.44 -15.36 1.80
N ASP A 138 2.18 -14.81 2.77
CA ASP A 138 1.62 -13.86 3.76
C ASP A 138 1.06 -12.60 3.08
N ILE A 139 1.76 -12.05 2.08
CA ILE A 139 1.32 -10.87 1.33
C ILE A 139 0.10 -11.20 0.47
N GLN A 140 0.10 -12.34 -0.22
CA GLN A 140 -1.06 -12.82 -0.99
C GLN A 140 -2.30 -12.94 -0.11
N TYR A 141 -2.17 -13.54 1.07
CA TYR A 141 -3.25 -13.67 2.03
C TYR A 141 -3.80 -12.29 2.48
N ILE A 142 -2.91 -11.34 2.71
CA ILE A 142 -3.30 -9.97 3.06
C ILE A 142 -4.07 -9.32 1.90
N VAL A 143 -3.55 -9.39 0.68
CA VAL A 143 -4.20 -8.83 -0.50
C VAL A 143 -5.60 -9.45 -0.71
N TRP A 144 -5.70 -10.77 -0.53
CA TRP A 144 -6.98 -11.47 -0.61
C TRP A 144 -7.99 -10.94 0.43
N LYS A 145 -7.56 -10.74 1.68
CA LYS A 145 -8.42 -10.15 2.72
C LYS A 145 -8.85 -8.71 2.43
N LEU A 146 -8.03 -7.92 1.75
CA LEU A 146 -8.39 -6.56 1.37
C LEU A 146 -9.53 -6.51 0.36
N LYS A 147 -9.66 -7.52 -0.49
CA LYS A 147 -10.79 -7.67 -1.43
C LYS A 147 -12.12 -7.77 -0.68
N ASP A 148 -12.16 -8.50 0.44
CA ASP A 148 -13.37 -8.64 1.26
C ASP A 148 -13.85 -7.31 1.89
N ARG A 149 -12.99 -6.30 1.91
CA ARG A 149 -13.30 -4.95 2.42
C ARG A 149 -13.80 -3.99 1.34
N ASN A 150 -14.09 -4.47 0.14
CA ASN A 150 -14.45 -3.64 -1.03
C ASN A 150 -13.37 -2.60 -1.37
N ILE A 151 -12.09 -2.91 -1.10
CA ILE A 151 -10.96 -2.08 -1.53
C ILE A 151 -10.55 -2.54 -2.92
N GLY A 152 -10.58 -1.63 -3.90
CA GLY A 152 -10.04 -1.90 -5.22
C GLY A 152 -8.52 -2.04 -5.16
N ILE A 153 -7.95 -3.05 -5.84
CA ILE A 153 -6.51 -3.29 -5.82
C ILE A 153 -6.00 -3.40 -7.25
N LEU A 154 -4.98 -2.62 -7.57
CA LEU A 154 -4.22 -2.72 -8.81
C LEU A 154 -2.80 -3.16 -8.49
N ILE A 155 -2.35 -4.24 -9.12
CA ILE A 155 -1.03 -4.83 -8.89
C ILE A 155 -0.26 -4.84 -10.19
N THR A 156 1.01 -4.44 -10.14
CA THR A 156 2.00 -4.75 -11.17
C THR A 156 3.06 -5.66 -10.56
N ASP A 157 3.39 -6.74 -11.23
CA ASP A 157 4.48 -7.63 -10.81
C ASP A 157 5.07 -8.38 -11.99
N HIS A 158 6.30 -8.87 -11.83
CA HIS A 158 6.96 -9.77 -12.78
C HIS A 158 6.67 -11.24 -12.46
N ASN A 159 6.32 -11.53 -11.23
CA ASN A 159 5.95 -12.86 -10.78
C ASN A 159 4.49 -13.14 -11.18
N VAL A 160 4.32 -13.61 -12.42
CA VAL A 160 3.00 -13.79 -13.03
C VAL A 160 2.18 -14.84 -12.26
N GLU A 161 2.78 -15.95 -11.87
CA GLU A 161 2.10 -17.05 -11.18
C GLU A 161 1.51 -16.56 -9.85
N GLU A 162 2.32 -15.92 -9.00
CA GLU A 162 1.92 -15.40 -7.70
C GLU A 162 0.85 -14.30 -7.81
N THR A 163 0.92 -13.50 -8.87
CA THR A 163 -0.03 -12.41 -9.09
C THR A 163 -1.37 -12.94 -9.58
N LEU A 164 -1.38 -13.91 -10.49
CA LEU A 164 -2.62 -14.48 -11.02
C LEU A 164 -3.45 -15.21 -9.96
N CYS A 165 -2.81 -15.79 -8.95
CA CYS A 165 -3.50 -16.46 -7.85
C CYS A 165 -4.44 -15.52 -7.04
N ILE A 166 -4.19 -14.21 -7.06
CA ILE A 166 -4.90 -13.23 -6.23
C ILE A 166 -5.69 -12.20 -7.04
N THR A 167 -5.62 -12.23 -8.37
CA THR A 167 -6.27 -11.25 -9.24
C THR A 167 -7.56 -11.80 -9.86
N ASP A 168 -8.56 -10.94 -10.03
CA ASP A 168 -9.80 -11.28 -10.74
C ASP A 168 -9.71 -10.99 -12.24
N ARG A 169 -8.82 -10.07 -12.64
CA ARG A 169 -8.56 -9.67 -14.01
C ARG A 169 -7.08 -9.40 -14.20
N ALA A 170 -6.53 -9.85 -15.32
CA ALA A 170 -5.16 -9.57 -15.73
C ALA A 170 -5.14 -8.87 -17.08
N TYR A 171 -4.22 -7.93 -17.24
CA TYR A 171 -3.95 -7.22 -18.50
C TYR A 171 -2.48 -7.42 -18.85
N GLN A 172 -2.21 -7.75 -20.11
CA GLN A 172 -0.85 -7.90 -20.66
C GLN A 172 -0.49 -6.74 -21.58
#